data_4129e378bc598d502a9044f21d14540f
#
_entry.id   4129e378bc598d502a9044f21d14540f
#
_cell.length_a   1.000
_cell.length_b   1.000
_cell.length_c   1.000
_cell.angle_alpha   90.00
_cell.angle_beta   90.00
_cell.angle_gamma   90.00
#
_symmetry.space_group_name_H-M   'P 1'
#
loop_
_entity.id
_entity.type
_entity.pdbx_description
1 polymer ?
#
loop_
_entity_poly.entity_id
_entity_poly.type
_entity_poly.pdbx_seq_one_letter_code
_entity_poly.pdbx_strand_id
1 'polypeptide(L)'
;MTFIPVRTIRSFKSSLLASLGIFVCFTLFNCLAMPVISFDTIAIYVEYLAIAILILLYSGIVNEEWSKVNIGFLISVVVVMLVMGCISTPMFHAGDFRDQLNIEVQDSTAFDENIHQIPLTKMNRVSEETARDLIEKHKMGELSQKCELGKFTAQVITADFKINEFGSDEEIHFIFKEQPIWVAPLEHSSSWKAFRNGVTNGYALVFQNDPSKYFLVNKVNGKELQLQYLESGVLFSDLERHLRINGVDGLMDDFGIEINEHGLPFNTVSLLKNNIGWSAPKVTGMAIVDVQSGEITRTGIEDAPAFVNRIYPERIIKNHISWWGEYVHGWINLTDKDRKKATEEDLEVVYSNGDNYYYTGIKSWNSKGSTLGMMFTNTRTGQAFYYERTGINENDAEHAIASHDLVRDGIRLNTLSLNDALFYNIEGIPTYFSTVIATNDVMPKYYGFCSALNKQIVGVAPSLEEAVAEYMKKYLEVQSKSQSDIPSEANLVEQTFTVSEKVQEGNMYIFRFKETGTQQFYAFSDILNDVRWKAAKVRVKYNAESSQKMILMSGFEIIE
;
A
#
# COMPACT_ATOMS: atom_id res chain seq x y z
N MET A 1 74.80 -12.44 -15.97
CA MET A 1 73.90 -11.28 -16.08
C MET A 1 72.96 -11.60 -17.26
N THR A 2 71.78 -12.09 -16.98
CA THR A 2 70.75 -12.37 -17.98
C THR A 2 70.08 -11.06 -18.35
N PHE A 3 70.34 -10.56 -19.56
CA PHE A 3 69.66 -9.39 -20.11
C PHE A 3 68.18 -9.66 -20.25
N ILE A 4 67.35 -8.98 -19.43
CA ILE A 4 65.91 -8.95 -19.64
C ILE A 4 65.66 -8.13 -20.91
N PRO A 5 65.03 -8.69 -21.96
CA PRO A 5 64.88 -7.97 -23.22
C PRO A 5 64.01 -6.69 -23.01
N VAL A 6 64.44 -5.58 -23.63
CA VAL A 6 63.80 -4.25 -23.53
C VAL A 6 62.30 -4.28 -23.86
N ARG A 7 61.89 -5.28 -24.66
CA ARG A 7 60.46 -5.51 -25.05
C ARG A 7 59.61 -5.95 -23.88
N THR A 8 60.16 -6.76 -22.93
CA THR A 8 59.47 -7.20 -21.69
C THR A 8 59.28 -6.08 -20.70
N ILE A 9 60.23 -5.15 -20.59
CA ILE A 9 60.14 -3.98 -19.67
C ILE A 9 59.12 -2.95 -20.18
N ARG A 10 59.03 -2.77 -21.51
CA ARG A 10 58.05 -1.85 -22.13
C ARG A 10 56.64 -2.40 -22.01
N SER A 11 56.42 -3.70 -22.14
CA SER A 11 55.13 -4.37 -21.98
C SER A 11 54.67 -4.33 -20.51
N PHE A 12 55.59 -4.52 -19.55
CA PHE A 12 55.26 -4.45 -18.11
C PHE A 12 54.82 -3.04 -17.67
N LYS A 13 55.52 -1.96 -18.11
CA LYS A 13 55.16 -0.59 -17.80
C LYS A 13 53.81 -0.20 -18.42
N SER A 14 53.56 -0.59 -19.66
CA SER A 14 52.28 -0.33 -20.33
C SER A 14 51.13 -1.11 -19.67
N SER A 15 51.39 -2.33 -19.24
CA SER A 15 50.43 -3.15 -18.49
C SER A 15 50.08 -2.52 -17.17
N LEU A 16 51.04 -2.07 -16.41
CA LEU A 16 50.83 -1.39 -15.11
C LEU A 16 50.04 -0.10 -15.27
N LEU A 17 50.36 0.75 -16.27
CA LEU A 17 49.65 2.01 -16.54
C LEU A 17 48.19 1.77 -16.92
N ALA A 18 47.92 0.75 -17.73
CA ALA A 18 46.53 0.46 -18.11
C ALA A 18 45.74 -0.17 -16.98
N SER A 19 46.34 -1.04 -16.17
CA SER A 19 45.70 -1.55 -14.97
C SER A 19 45.37 -0.42 -13.98
N LEU A 20 46.27 0.54 -13.83
CA LEU A 20 46.01 1.75 -13.04
C LEU A 20 44.86 2.59 -13.64
N GLY A 21 44.86 2.74 -14.98
CA GLY A 21 43.80 3.45 -15.68
C GLY A 21 42.42 2.77 -15.50
N ILE A 22 42.36 1.46 -15.65
CA ILE A 22 41.14 0.67 -15.41
C ILE A 22 40.68 0.82 -13.95
N PHE A 23 41.60 0.74 -13.01
CA PHE A 23 41.31 0.93 -11.58
C PHE A 23 40.74 2.33 -11.29
N VAL A 24 41.34 3.37 -11.83
CA VAL A 24 40.85 4.76 -11.66
C VAL A 24 39.47 4.93 -12.29
N CYS A 25 39.27 4.45 -13.52
CA CYS A 25 37.95 4.52 -14.19
C CYS A 25 36.87 3.75 -13.39
N PHE A 26 37.20 2.58 -12.87
CA PHE A 26 36.31 1.78 -12.06
C PHE A 26 35.95 2.48 -10.72
N THR A 27 36.96 3.04 -10.06
CA THR A 27 36.75 3.80 -8.82
C THR A 27 35.86 5.03 -9.07
N LEU A 28 36.11 5.75 -10.18
CA LEU A 28 35.27 6.88 -10.57
C LEU A 28 33.83 6.45 -10.90
N PHE A 29 33.67 5.33 -11.59
CA PHE A 29 32.36 4.76 -11.88
C PHE A 29 31.61 4.42 -10.59
N ASN A 30 32.25 3.73 -9.64
CA ASN A 30 31.65 3.39 -8.34
C ASN A 30 31.32 4.64 -7.50
N CYS A 31 32.15 5.68 -7.56
CA CYS A 31 31.86 6.96 -6.89
C CYS A 31 30.66 7.70 -7.52
N LEU A 32 30.45 7.53 -8.82
CA LEU A 32 29.34 8.20 -9.54
C LEU A 32 28.05 7.38 -9.50
N ALA A 33 28.14 6.07 -9.73
CA ALA A 33 26.99 5.18 -9.85
C ALA A 33 26.51 4.64 -8.50
N MET A 34 27.39 4.61 -7.47
CA MET A 34 27.13 4.07 -6.15
C MET A 34 26.35 2.73 -6.16
N PRO A 35 26.84 1.72 -6.90
CA PRO A 35 26.16 0.45 -6.98
C PRO A 35 26.12 -0.22 -5.59
N VAL A 36 25.15 -1.12 -5.42
CA VAL A 36 25.05 -1.94 -4.21
C VAL A 36 26.24 -2.91 -4.18
N ILE A 37 27.19 -2.70 -3.28
CA ILE A 37 28.37 -3.57 -3.12
C ILE A 37 28.04 -4.64 -2.09
N SER A 38 27.32 -5.69 -2.50
CA SER A 38 26.99 -6.82 -1.66
C SER A 38 27.02 -8.13 -2.44
N PHE A 39 27.51 -9.21 -1.80
CA PHE A 39 27.58 -10.53 -2.45
C PHE A 39 26.22 -11.19 -2.68
N ASP A 40 25.18 -10.70 -2.06
CA ASP A 40 23.80 -11.12 -2.28
C ASP A 40 23.09 -10.34 -3.38
N THR A 41 23.81 -9.49 -4.15
CA THR A 41 23.29 -8.77 -5.31
C THR A 41 24.05 -9.11 -6.59
N ILE A 42 23.34 -9.12 -7.71
CA ILE A 42 23.95 -9.39 -9.01
C ILE A 42 24.92 -8.27 -9.44
N ALA A 43 24.75 -7.06 -8.95
CA ALA A 43 25.50 -5.88 -9.37
C ALA A 43 27.03 -6.09 -9.25
N ILE A 44 27.50 -6.54 -8.10
CA ILE A 44 28.94 -6.77 -7.87
C ILE A 44 29.53 -7.79 -8.85
N TYR A 45 28.78 -8.83 -9.22
CA TYR A 45 29.26 -9.86 -10.14
C TYR A 45 29.33 -9.35 -11.58
N VAL A 46 28.38 -8.48 -11.97
CA VAL A 46 28.42 -7.79 -13.29
C VAL A 46 29.62 -6.88 -13.37
N GLU A 47 29.98 -6.21 -12.29
CA GLU A 47 31.21 -5.39 -12.22
C GLU A 47 32.47 -6.21 -12.35
N TYR A 48 32.59 -7.33 -11.61
CA TYR A 48 33.73 -8.24 -11.74
C TYR A 48 33.81 -8.84 -13.15
N LEU A 49 32.68 -9.15 -13.79
CA LEU A 49 32.63 -9.63 -15.16
C LEU A 49 33.15 -8.55 -16.13
N ALA A 50 32.71 -7.30 -15.98
CA ALA A 50 33.18 -6.19 -16.79
C ALA A 50 34.70 -5.96 -16.64
N ILE A 51 35.21 -6.00 -15.42
CA ILE A 51 36.65 -5.90 -15.15
C ILE A 51 37.40 -7.06 -15.79
N ALA A 52 36.93 -8.30 -15.64
CA ALA A 52 37.56 -9.47 -16.23
C ALA A 52 37.64 -9.39 -17.76
N ILE A 53 36.56 -8.90 -18.41
CA ILE A 53 36.53 -8.66 -19.86
C ILE A 53 37.54 -7.58 -20.25
N LEU A 54 37.56 -6.46 -19.55
CA LEU A 54 38.51 -5.37 -19.84
C LEU A 54 39.98 -5.81 -19.68
N ILE A 55 40.30 -6.56 -18.64
CA ILE A 55 41.63 -7.12 -18.42
C ILE A 55 42.01 -8.09 -19.55
N LEU A 56 41.08 -8.94 -19.98
CA LEU A 56 41.31 -9.88 -21.06
C LEU A 56 41.54 -9.17 -22.38
N LEU A 57 40.67 -8.24 -22.78
CA LEU A 57 40.82 -7.46 -24.02
C LEU A 57 42.15 -6.69 -24.04
N TYR A 58 42.50 -6.05 -22.92
CA TYR A 58 43.77 -5.34 -22.80
C TYR A 58 44.97 -6.28 -22.98
N SER A 59 44.96 -7.47 -22.37
CA SER A 59 46.04 -8.44 -22.50
C SER A 59 46.20 -8.97 -23.93
N GLY A 60 45.08 -9.16 -24.66
CA GLY A 60 45.07 -9.54 -26.05
C GLY A 60 45.65 -8.48 -26.99
N ILE A 61 45.33 -7.19 -26.76
CA ILE A 61 45.80 -6.07 -27.58
C ILE A 61 47.28 -5.75 -27.34
N VAL A 62 47.74 -5.82 -26.08
CA VAL A 62 49.09 -5.37 -25.72
C VAL A 62 50.12 -6.47 -25.84
N ASN A 63 49.76 -7.72 -25.51
CA ASN A 63 50.67 -8.84 -25.48
C ASN A 63 50.62 -9.71 -26.76
N GLU A 64 49.67 -9.42 -27.67
CA GLU A 64 49.41 -10.20 -28.86
C GLU A 64 49.06 -11.69 -28.56
N GLU A 65 48.99 -12.05 -27.30
CA GLU A 65 48.63 -13.37 -26.79
C GLU A 65 47.65 -13.27 -25.62
N TRP A 66 46.65 -14.14 -25.61
CA TRP A 66 45.67 -14.24 -24.52
C TRP A 66 46.33 -14.92 -23.31
N SER A 67 46.45 -14.19 -22.24
CA SER A 67 46.98 -14.75 -20.99
C SER A 67 46.03 -15.83 -20.44
N LYS A 68 46.56 -17.07 -20.26
CA LYS A 68 45.80 -18.18 -19.67
C LYS A 68 45.23 -17.84 -18.27
N VAL A 69 45.94 -16.99 -17.53
CA VAL A 69 45.50 -16.53 -16.20
C VAL A 69 44.26 -15.64 -16.33
N ASN A 70 44.26 -14.68 -17.28
CA ASN A 70 43.13 -13.80 -17.50
C ASN A 70 41.90 -14.52 -18.04
N ILE A 71 42.11 -15.53 -18.91
CA ILE A 71 41.03 -16.43 -19.36
C ILE A 71 40.49 -17.21 -18.16
N GLY A 72 41.37 -17.76 -17.32
CA GLY A 72 40.98 -18.49 -16.11
C GLY A 72 40.17 -17.63 -15.14
N PHE A 73 40.57 -16.36 -14.96
CA PHE A 73 39.83 -15.42 -14.13
C PHE A 73 38.42 -15.14 -14.69
N LEU A 74 38.30 -14.85 -16.00
CA LEU A 74 36.99 -14.66 -16.65
C LEU A 74 36.12 -15.90 -16.50
N ILE A 75 36.65 -17.09 -16.75
CA ILE A 75 35.89 -18.33 -16.58
C ILE A 75 35.44 -18.51 -15.15
N SER A 76 36.29 -18.22 -14.15
CA SER A 76 35.92 -18.36 -12.75
C SER A 76 34.78 -17.40 -12.34
N VAL A 77 34.80 -16.16 -12.83
CA VAL A 77 33.70 -15.20 -12.60
C VAL A 77 32.40 -15.73 -13.22
N VAL A 78 32.45 -16.19 -14.49
CA VAL A 78 31.27 -16.73 -15.16
C VAL A 78 30.72 -17.97 -14.45
N VAL A 79 31.60 -18.89 -14.01
CA VAL A 79 31.16 -20.08 -13.25
C VAL A 79 30.50 -19.70 -11.95
N VAL A 80 31.07 -18.75 -11.20
CA VAL A 80 30.46 -18.26 -9.94
C VAL A 80 29.09 -17.63 -10.23
N MET A 81 28.98 -16.81 -11.29
CA MET A 81 27.69 -16.22 -11.67
C MET A 81 26.65 -17.29 -12.05
N LEU A 82 27.05 -18.33 -12.78
CA LEU A 82 26.15 -19.44 -13.12
C LEU A 82 25.69 -20.20 -11.86
N VAL A 83 26.59 -20.50 -10.95
CA VAL A 83 26.26 -21.18 -9.67
C VAL A 83 25.32 -20.34 -8.85
N MET A 84 25.63 -19.06 -8.67
CA MET A 84 24.77 -18.13 -7.93
C MET A 84 23.42 -17.92 -8.62
N GLY A 85 23.41 -17.83 -9.94
CA GLY A 85 22.18 -17.79 -10.73
C GLY A 85 21.30 -19.03 -10.49
N CYS A 86 21.88 -20.22 -10.50
CA CYS A 86 21.15 -21.45 -10.17
C CYS A 86 20.59 -21.44 -8.75
N ILE A 87 21.40 -21.03 -7.75
CA ILE A 87 20.98 -20.91 -6.34
C ILE A 87 19.83 -19.89 -6.22
N SER A 88 19.83 -18.83 -7.02
CA SER A 88 18.84 -17.76 -6.96
C SER A 88 17.49 -18.11 -7.62
N THR A 89 17.36 -19.31 -8.19
CA THR A 89 16.13 -19.70 -8.90
C THR A 89 15.15 -20.46 -8.01
N PRO A 90 13.84 -20.28 -8.21
CA PRO A 90 12.82 -21.07 -7.51
C PRO A 90 12.92 -22.58 -7.79
N MET A 91 13.62 -22.99 -8.85
CA MET A 91 13.77 -24.39 -9.22
C MET A 91 14.30 -25.28 -8.08
N PHE A 92 15.21 -24.74 -7.27
CA PHE A 92 15.82 -25.47 -6.14
C PHE A 92 15.27 -25.04 -4.79
N HIS A 93 14.58 -23.91 -4.72
CA HIS A 93 14.15 -23.24 -3.48
C HIS A 93 12.67 -22.85 -3.47
N ALA A 94 11.82 -23.56 -4.22
CA ALA A 94 10.40 -23.22 -4.36
C ALA A 94 9.68 -23.12 -3.01
N GLY A 95 10.01 -23.98 -2.05
CA GLY A 95 9.49 -23.90 -0.69
C GLY A 95 9.93 -22.62 0.05
N ASP A 96 11.23 -22.29 -0.05
CA ASP A 96 11.76 -21.09 0.59
C ASP A 96 11.19 -19.81 -0.02
N PHE A 97 10.93 -19.79 -1.33
CA PHE A 97 10.22 -18.68 -1.99
C PHE A 97 8.78 -18.58 -1.52
N ARG A 98 8.06 -19.72 -1.45
CA ARG A 98 6.66 -19.75 -0.98
C ARG A 98 6.53 -19.22 0.44
N ASP A 99 7.48 -19.53 1.30
CA ASP A 99 7.40 -19.26 2.74
C ASP A 99 8.07 -17.92 3.14
N GLN A 100 8.29 -17.00 2.17
CA GLN A 100 8.84 -15.66 2.45
C GLN A 100 7.91 -14.79 3.28
N LEU A 101 6.60 -14.92 3.10
CA LEU A 101 5.58 -14.20 3.84
C LEU A 101 4.92 -15.16 4.85
N ASN A 102 4.85 -14.72 6.10
CA ASN A 102 4.10 -15.47 7.12
C ASN A 102 2.61 -15.20 6.93
N ILE A 103 1.94 -16.10 6.21
CA ILE A 103 0.52 -16.00 5.92
C ILE A 103 -0.25 -16.89 6.88
N GLU A 104 -1.06 -16.29 7.73
CA GLU A 104 -2.00 -16.99 8.58
C GLU A 104 -3.30 -17.22 7.82
N VAL A 105 -3.60 -18.51 7.55
CA VAL A 105 -4.88 -18.89 6.96
C VAL A 105 -5.93 -18.86 8.05
N GLN A 106 -6.93 -18.01 7.88
CA GLN A 106 -7.98 -17.76 8.85
C GLN A 106 -9.33 -18.27 8.35
N ASP A 107 -10.18 -18.70 9.26
CA ASP A 107 -11.59 -18.96 8.94
C ASP A 107 -12.30 -17.62 8.64
N SER A 108 -13.32 -17.67 7.81
CA SER A 108 -14.17 -16.52 7.48
C SER A 108 -14.82 -15.85 8.70
N THR A 109 -14.96 -16.57 9.81
CA THR A 109 -15.51 -16.06 11.08
C THR A 109 -14.53 -15.14 11.82
N ALA A 110 -13.21 -15.30 11.61
CA ALA A 110 -12.18 -14.46 12.21
C ALA A 110 -11.99 -13.11 11.49
N PHE A 111 -12.72 -12.87 10.40
CA PHE A 111 -12.60 -11.63 9.62
C PHE A 111 -12.81 -10.38 10.49
N ASP A 112 -13.89 -10.35 11.28
CA ASP A 112 -14.21 -9.22 12.16
C ASP A 112 -13.21 -9.01 13.30
N GLU A 113 -12.45 -10.04 13.67
CA GLU A 113 -11.48 -9.96 14.76
C GLU A 113 -10.20 -9.25 14.33
N ASN A 114 -9.83 -9.40 13.07
CA ASN A 114 -8.58 -8.85 12.53
C ASN A 114 -8.81 -7.58 11.70
N ILE A 115 -9.89 -7.54 10.91
CA ILE A 115 -10.25 -6.39 10.09
C ILE A 115 -11.43 -5.68 10.73
N HIS A 116 -11.10 -4.69 11.54
CA HIS A 116 -12.08 -3.95 12.33
C HIS A 116 -12.95 -3.05 11.46
N GLN A 117 -14.17 -2.84 11.93
CA GLN A 117 -15.05 -1.83 11.38
C GLN A 117 -14.48 -0.44 11.63
N ILE A 118 -14.54 0.42 10.64
CA ILE A 118 -14.15 1.83 10.78
C ILE A 118 -15.38 2.72 10.71
N PRO A 119 -15.38 3.84 11.42
CA PRO A 119 -16.44 4.85 11.26
C PRO A 119 -16.50 5.34 9.81
N LEU A 120 -17.69 5.54 9.27
CA LEU A 120 -17.89 6.08 7.91
C LEU A 120 -17.11 7.38 7.67
N THR A 121 -16.96 8.20 8.72
CA THR A 121 -16.20 9.44 8.69
C THR A 121 -14.69 9.26 8.48
N LYS A 122 -14.15 8.06 8.68
CA LYS A 122 -12.73 7.74 8.47
C LYS A 122 -12.49 6.98 7.16
N MET A 123 -13.52 6.63 6.41
CA MET A 123 -13.39 5.94 5.13
C MET A 123 -12.64 6.80 4.11
N ASN A 124 -11.73 6.18 3.38
CA ASN A 124 -10.98 6.85 2.33
C ASN A 124 -11.91 7.23 1.16
N ARG A 125 -11.97 8.50 0.83
CA ARG A 125 -12.78 9.09 -0.25
C ARG A 125 -11.91 9.77 -1.31
N VAL A 126 -10.62 9.85 -1.06
CA VAL A 126 -9.64 10.55 -1.89
C VAL A 126 -8.55 9.57 -2.26
N SER A 127 -8.54 9.10 -3.50
CA SER A 127 -7.45 8.29 -4.05
C SER A 127 -6.15 9.11 -4.15
N GLU A 128 -5.01 8.43 -4.37
CA GLU A 128 -3.74 9.13 -4.62
C GLU A 128 -3.84 10.07 -5.82
N GLU A 129 -4.45 9.62 -6.92
CA GLU A 129 -4.66 10.42 -8.12
C GLU A 129 -5.51 11.66 -7.84
N THR A 130 -6.62 11.49 -7.09
CA THR A 130 -7.46 12.61 -6.66
C THR A 130 -6.70 13.59 -5.76
N ALA A 131 -5.88 13.10 -4.83
CA ALA A 131 -5.06 13.94 -3.96
C ALA A 131 -4.05 14.77 -4.76
N ARG A 132 -3.40 14.15 -5.75
CA ARG A 132 -2.48 14.82 -6.68
C ARG A 132 -3.20 15.92 -7.45
N ASP A 133 -4.33 15.60 -8.05
CA ASP A 133 -5.16 16.52 -8.82
C ASP A 133 -5.64 17.73 -7.98
N LEU A 134 -6.07 17.50 -6.74
CA LEU A 134 -6.49 18.56 -5.81
C LEU A 134 -5.36 19.57 -5.59
N ILE A 135 -4.15 19.10 -5.31
CA ILE A 135 -3.01 19.98 -5.07
C ILE A 135 -2.53 20.65 -6.36
N GLU A 136 -2.38 19.91 -7.46
CA GLU A 136 -1.90 20.47 -8.73
C GLU A 136 -2.82 21.55 -9.28
N LYS A 137 -4.13 21.28 -9.28
CA LYS A 137 -5.12 22.22 -9.86
C LYS A 137 -5.37 23.44 -8.98
N HIS A 138 -5.30 23.30 -7.66
CA HIS A 138 -5.78 24.36 -6.75
C HIS A 138 -4.68 25.02 -5.91
N LYS A 139 -3.52 24.40 -5.72
CA LYS A 139 -2.47 24.90 -4.81
C LYS A 139 -1.14 25.17 -5.47
N MET A 140 -0.77 24.43 -6.52
CA MET A 140 0.58 24.57 -7.11
C MET A 140 0.82 25.90 -7.83
N GLY A 141 -0.15 26.41 -8.60
CA GLY A 141 -0.06 27.71 -9.25
C GLY A 141 1.33 28.01 -9.86
N GLU A 142 1.97 29.11 -9.44
CA GLU A 142 3.29 29.50 -9.89
C GLU A 142 4.42 28.58 -9.38
N LEU A 143 4.17 27.80 -8.31
CA LEU A 143 5.15 26.85 -7.77
C LEU A 143 5.45 25.73 -8.75
N SER A 144 4.50 25.36 -9.62
CA SER A 144 4.68 24.34 -10.65
C SER A 144 5.84 24.63 -11.61
N GLN A 145 6.23 25.89 -11.73
CA GLN A 145 7.41 26.28 -12.52
C GLN A 145 8.74 25.94 -11.82
N LYS A 146 8.75 25.71 -10.51
CA LYS A 146 9.95 25.48 -9.70
C LYS A 146 10.01 24.07 -9.14
N CYS A 147 8.87 23.57 -8.69
CA CYS A 147 8.72 22.30 -8.01
C CYS A 147 7.63 21.45 -8.68
N GLU A 148 7.66 20.16 -8.43
CA GLU A 148 6.61 19.19 -8.74
C GLU A 148 6.24 18.43 -7.47
N LEU A 149 5.13 17.71 -7.49
CA LEU A 149 4.77 16.83 -6.38
C LEU A 149 5.53 15.52 -6.51
N GLY A 150 6.16 15.12 -5.42
CA GLY A 150 6.76 13.80 -5.29
C GLY A 150 5.71 12.70 -5.16
N LYS A 151 6.15 11.52 -4.75
CA LYS A 151 5.28 10.38 -4.48
C LYS A 151 4.41 10.64 -3.25
N PHE A 152 3.12 10.34 -3.36
CA PHE A 152 2.23 10.36 -2.22
C PHE A 152 2.41 9.10 -1.36
N THR A 153 2.45 9.31 -0.05
CA THR A 153 2.48 8.22 0.94
C THR A 153 1.20 8.27 1.77
N ALA A 154 0.53 7.13 1.88
CA ALA A 154 -0.60 6.96 2.78
C ALA A 154 -0.10 6.81 4.21
N GLN A 155 -0.59 7.65 5.11
CA GLN A 155 -0.21 7.63 6.52
C GLN A 155 -1.46 7.76 7.40
N VAL A 156 -1.47 7.07 8.54
CA VAL A 156 -2.42 7.30 9.63
C VAL A 156 -1.69 7.97 10.77
N ILE A 157 -2.13 9.17 11.15
CA ILE A 157 -1.37 9.99 12.07
C ILE A 157 -2.19 10.38 13.32
N THR A 158 -1.53 10.31 14.47
CA THR A 158 -1.96 10.95 15.72
C THR A 158 -0.95 12.05 16.03
N ALA A 159 -1.37 13.31 15.94
CA ALA A 159 -0.47 14.45 16.00
C ALA A 159 -1.17 15.71 16.48
N ASP A 160 -0.37 16.67 16.98
CA ASP A 160 -0.80 18.00 17.37
C ASP A 160 0.23 19.02 16.89
N PHE A 161 -0.10 19.76 15.82
CA PHE A 161 0.79 20.76 15.24
C PHE A 161 0.04 21.86 14.48
N LYS A 162 0.75 22.93 14.18
CA LYS A 162 0.24 24.06 13.41
C LYS A 162 0.95 24.18 12.09
N ILE A 163 0.22 24.58 11.05
CA ILE A 163 0.78 24.81 9.71
C ILE A 163 0.47 26.22 9.22
N ASN A 164 1.29 26.71 8.27
CA ASN A 164 0.92 27.77 7.35
C ASN A 164 1.03 27.23 5.91
N GLU A 165 0.14 27.71 5.07
CA GLU A 165 0.19 27.45 3.63
C GLU A 165 1.06 28.47 2.89
N PHE A 166 1.50 28.11 1.70
CA PHE A 166 2.20 29.05 0.81
C PHE A 166 1.34 30.29 0.52
N GLY A 167 1.94 31.48 0.75
CA GLY A 167 1.28 32.77 0.49
C GLY A 167 0.26 33.17 1.55
N SER A 168 0.15 32.43 2.66
CA SER A 168 -0.73 32.76 3.78
C SER A 168 0.05 32.86 5.09
N ASP A 169 -0.21 33.92 5.86
CA ASP A 169 0.29 34.05 7.23
C ASP A 169 -0.70 33.47 8.27
N GLU A 170 -1.83 32.96 7.81
CA GLU A 170 -2.82 32.29 8.67
C GLU A 170 -2.27 30.97 9.17
N GLU A 171 -2.35 30.77 10.48
CA GLU A 171 -1.92 29.55 11.16
C GLU A 171 -3.13 28.63 11.34
N ILE A 172 -3.05 27.42 10.83
CA ILE A 172 -4.08 26.39 10.96
C ILE A 172 -3.59 25.35 11.96
N HIS A 173 -4.37 25.12 13.03
CA HIS A 173 -4.04 24.16 14.07
C HIS A 173 -4.74 22.82 13.82
N PHE A 174 -3.99 21.74 13.75
CA PHE A 174 -4.47 20.38 13.61
C PHE A 174 -4.26 19.56 14.87
N ILE A 175 -5.34 18.88 15.29
CA ILE A 175 -5.32 17.86 16.32
C ILE A 175 -5.84 16.58 15.68
N PHE A 176 -4.95 15.69 15.34
CA PHE A 176 -5.25 14.43 14.67
C PHE A 176 -5.37 13.30 15.69
N LYS A 177 -6.38 12.44 15.50
CA LYS A 177 -6.54 11.18 16.22
C LYS A 177 -6.77 10.08 15.20
N GLU A 178 -5.72 9.31 14.91
CA GLU A 178 -5.76 8.26 13.89
C GLU A 178 -6.38 8.79 12.58
N GLN A 179 -5.85 9.90 12.09
CA GLN A 179 -6.34 10.55 10.88
C GLN A 179 -5.65 9.98 9.66
N PRO A 180 -6.37 9.37 8.70
CA PRO A 180 -5.80 8.95 7.45
C PRO A 180 -5.52 10.16 6.55
N ILE A 181 -4.28 10.27 6.07
CA ILE A 181 -3.79 11.37 5.24
C ILE A 181 -2.92 10.85 4.09
N TRP A 182 -2.86 11.65 3.04
CA TRP A 182 -1.85 11.57 2.00
C TRP A 182 -0.79 12.66 2.25
N VAL A 183 0.48 12.29 2.16
CA VAL A 183 1.61 13.22 2.26
C VAL A 183 2.52 13.06 1.04
N ALA A 184 2.91 14.18 0.42
CA ALA A 184 3.87 14.16 -0.68
C ALA A 184 4.84 15.35 -0.53
N PRO A 185 6.16 15.17 -0.75
CA PRO A 185 7.10 16.27 -0.72
C PRO A 185 6.92 17.15 -1.96
N LEU A 186 7.32 18.41 -1.85
CA LEU A 186 7.65 19.19 -3.02
C LEU A 186 9.05 18.78 -3.50
N GLU A 187 9.12 18.29 -4.72
CA GLU A 187 10.35 17.84 -5.38
C GLU A 187 10.85 18.89 -6.38
N HIS A 188 12.11 18.78 -6.77
CA HIS A 188 12.64 19.61 -7.83
C HIS A 188 12.15 19.15 -9.20
N SER A 189 11.53 20.03 -9.97
CA SER A 189 11.00 19.67 -11.31
C SER A 189 12.09 19.42 -12.38
N SER A 190 13.38 19.51 -12.04
CA SER A 190 14.52 19.07 -12.85
C SER A 190 15.82 19.07 -12.05
N SER A 191 16.78 18.23 -12.47
CA SER A 191 18.13 18.17 -11.87
C SER A 191 18.88 19.52 -11.92
N TRP A 192 18.63 20.34 -12.95
CA TRP A 192 19.22 21.70 -13.02
C TRP A 192 18.67 22.62 -11.93
N LYS A 193 17.38 22.53 -11.64
CA LYS A 193 16.76 23.30 -10.54
C LYS A 193 17.22 22.81 -9.18
N ALA A 194 17.36 21.49 -9.01
CA ALA A 194 17.95 20.90 -7.81
C ALA A 194 19.36 21.42 -7.56
N PHE A 195 20.21 21.42 -8.59
CA PHE A 195 21.59 21.96 -8.49
C PHE A 195 21.62 23.45 -8.14
N ARG A 196 20.70 24.23 -8.72
CA ARG A 196 20.67 25.70 -8.54
C ARG A 196 20.06 26.12 -7.20
N ASN A 197 18.97 25.47 -6.79
CA ASN A 197 18.16 25.90 -5.63
C ASN A 197 18.55 25.16 -4.34
N GLY A 198 18.97 23.90 -4.44
CA GLY A 198 19.44 23.06 -3.34
C GLY A 198 18.36 22.56 -2.39
N VAL A 199 17.25 23.30 -2.23
CA VAL A 199 16.16 22.98 -1.32
C VAL A 199 14.80 23.24 -1.96
N THR A 200 13.77 22.51 -1.51
CA THR A 200 12.36 22.84 -1.71
C THR A 200 11.72 23.23 -0.39
N ASN A 201 10.54 23.85 -0.41
CA ASN A 201 10.02 24.52 0.77
C ASN A 201 8.67 23.98 1.26
N GLY A 202 8.47 22.67 1.27
CA GLY A 202 7.25 22.16 1.88
C GLY A 202 6.78 20.82 1.34
N TYR A 203 5.58 20.45 1.77
CA TYR A 203 4.92 19.21 1.38
C TYR A 203 3.40 19.40 1.21
N ALA A 204 2.78 18.53 0.43
CA ALA A 204 1.33 18.44 0.31
C ALA A 204 0.77 17.55 1.42
N LEU A 205 -0.33 17.99 2.01
CA LEU A 205 -1.12 17.27 3.02
C LEU A 205 -2.57 17.21 2.57
N VAL A 206 -3.10 16.01 2.35
CA VAL A 206 -4.49 15.81 1.91
C VAL A 206 -5.17 14.80 2.84
N PHE A 207 -6.36 15.12 3.32
CA PHE A 207 -7.13 14.19 4.13
C PHE A 207 -7.75 13.12 3.23
N GLN A 208 -7.49 11.84 3.52
CA GLN A 208 -8.05 10.75 2.73
C GLN A 208 -9.57 10.66 2.84
N ASN A 209 -10.11 11.06 3.98
CA ASN A 209 -11.54 10.97 4.28
C ASN A 209 -12.34 12.25 4.00
N ASP A 210 -11.68 13.36 3.60
CA ASP A 210 -12.35 14.65 3.38
C ASP A 210 -11.69 15.40 2.22
N PRO A 211 -12.26 15.33 1.00
CA PRO A 211 -11.70 15.97 -0.18
C PRO A 211 -11.72 17.50 -0.12
N SER A 212 -12.36 18.11 0.85
CA SER A 212 -12.33 19.56 1.07
C SER A 212 -11.09 20.03 1.85
N LYS A 213 -10.34 19.09 2.45
CA LYS A 213 -9.19 19.36 3.30
C LYS A 213 -7.89 18.94 2.63
N TYR A 214 -7.30 19.86 1.89
CA TYR A 214 -6.01 19.71 1.22
C TYR A 214 -5.19 20.98 1.33
N PHE A 215 -3.90 20.82 1.67
CA PHE A 215 -3.02 21.91 2.06
C PHE A 215 -1.66 21.76 1.42
N LEU A 216 -1.05 22.88 1.03
CA LEU A 216 0.33 22.93 0.64
C LEU A 216 1.12 23.66 1.74
N VAL A 217 1.78 22.85 2.57
CA VAL A 217 2.40 23.29 3.83
C VAL A 217 3.80 23.83 3.56
N ASN A 218 4.10 25.05 4.01
CA ASN A 218 5.44 25.63 3.94
C ASN A 218 6.06 25.95 5.31
N LYS A 219 5.24 26.05 6.37
CA LYS A 219 5.72 26.23 7.75
C LYS A 219 5.03 25.25 8.67
N VAL A 220 5.77 24.77 9.66
CA VAL A 220 5.25 23.93 10.74
C VAL A 220 5.67 24.56 12.06
N ASN A 221 4.69 24.77 12.96
CA ASN A 221 4.90 25.41 14.26
C ASN A 221 5.69 26.75 14.16
N GLY A 222 5.35 27.56 13.14
CA GLY A 222 5.96 28.86 12.87
C GLY A 222 7.35 28.82 12.20
N LYS A 223 7.91 27.61 11.93
CA LYS A 223 9.22 27.46 11.28
C LYS A 223 9.05 27.09 9.80
N GLU A 224 9.80 27.76 8.93
CA GLU A 224 9.85 27.43 7.51
C GLU A 224 10.49 26.07 7.27
N LEU A 225 9.89 25.31 6.34
CA LEU A 225 10.43 24.03 5.89
C LEU A 225 11.47 24.24 4.79
N GLN A 226 12.58 23.53 4.88
CA GLN A 226 13.65 23.52 3.90
C GLN A 226 14.06 22.06 3.64
N LEU A 227 13.41 21.43 2.64
CA LEU A 227 13.65 20.04 2.29
C LEU A 227 14.87 19.98 1.37
N GLN A 228 15.95 19.41 1.86
CA GLN A 228 17.23 19.29 1.16
C GLN A 228 17.48 17.88 0.62
N TYR A 229 17.20 16.86 1.44
CA TYR A 229 17.50 15.48 1.10
C TYR A 229 16.27 14.81 0.51
N LEU A 230 16.22 14.80 -0.84
CA LEU A 230 15.06 14.36 -1.63
C LEU A 230 15.51 13.40 -2.73
N GLU A 231 14.57 12.63 -3.29
CA GLU A 231 14.84 11.76 -4.45
C GLU A 231 15.24 12.58 -5.70
N SER A 232 14.64 13.76 -5.88
CA SER A 232 15.02 14.72 -6.94
C SER A 232 16.31 15.49 -6.66
N GLY A 233 16.93 15.27 -5.52
CA GLY A 233 18.20 15.88 -5.15
C GLY A 233 19.33 15.53 -6.11
N VAL A 234 20.42 16.29 -6.08
CA VAL A 234 21.60 16.04 -6.91
C VAL A 234 22.87 16.02 -6.06
N LEU A 235 23.82 15.16 -6.43
CA LEU A 235 25.10 15.00 -5.74
C LEU A 235 24.89 14.64 -4.25
N PHE A 236 25.22 15.54 -3.35
CA PHE A 236 25.18 15.29 -1.90
C PHE A 236 23.79 15.48 -1.27
N SER A 237 22.85 16.07 -2.01
CA SER A 237 21.44 16.20 -1.61
C SER A 237 20.54 15.11 -2.21
N ASP A 238 21.07 14.28 -3.11
CA ASP A 238 20.39 13.06 -3.56
C ASP A 238 20.25 12.08 -2.39
N LEU A 239 19.03 11.67 -2.10
CA LEU A 239 18.69 10.88 -0.90
C LEU A 239 19.40 9.54 -0.88
N GLU A 240 19.38 8.79 -1.98
CA GLU A 240 20.03 7.48 -2.04
C GLU A 240 21.54 7.61 -1.87
N ARG A 241 22.15 8.57 -2.53
CA ARG A 241 23.58 8.86 -2.40
C ARG A 241 23.95 9.27 -0.97
N HIS A 242 23.13 10.12 -0.34
CA HIS A 242 23.33 10.55 1.04
C HIS A 242 23.33 9.34 1.99
N LEU A 243 22.36 8.43 1.83
CA LEU A 243 22.29 7.19 2.61
C LEU A 243 23.55 6.34 2.42
N ARG A 244 23.97 6.09 1.17
CA ARG A 244 25.15 5.27 0.86
C ARG A 244 26.44 5.84 1.38
N ILE A 245 26.67 7.15 1.25
CA ILE A 245 27.87 7.83 1.76
C ILE A 245 27.95 7.69 3.28
N ASN A 246 26.82 7.71 3.96
CA ASN A 246 26.73 7.54 5.41
C ASN A 246 26.61 6.05 5.84
N GLY A 247 27.00 5.14 4.93
CA GLY A 247 27.18 3.72 5.21
C GLY A 247 25.88 2.94 5.32
N VAL A 248 24.77 3.39 4.73
CA VAL A 248 23.58 2.55 4.53
C VAL A 248 23.83 1.66 3.32
N ASP A 249 24.30 0.44 3.61
CA ASP A 249 24.61 -0.57 2.59
C ASP A 249 23.39 -1.45 2.29
N GLY A 250 23.45 -2.22 1.20
CA GLY A 250 22.42 -3.18 0.82
C GLY A 250 21.37 -2.60 -0.12
N LEU A 251 20.30 -3.36 -0.29
CA LEU A 251 19.18 -2.98 -1.12
C LEU A 251 18.28 -1.99 -0.37
N MET A 252 17.88 -0.94 -1.05
CA MET A 252 16.92 0.05 -0.59
C MET A 252 15.70 0.07 -1.53
N ASP A 253 14.54 0.25 -0.96
CA ASP A 253 13.28 0.29 -1.73
C ASP A 253 12.28 1.20 -1.02
N ASP A 254 11.23 1.59 -1.76
CA ASP A 254 10.08 2.32 -1.26
C ASP A 254 10.46 3.63 -0.54
N PHE A 255 11.17 4.47 -1.26
CA PHE A 255 11.42 5.83 -0.83
C PHE A 255 10.08 6.57 -0.71
N GLY A 256 9.84 7.17 0.44
CA GLY A 256 8.61 7.89 0.71
C GLY A 256 8.80 8.91 1.81
N ILE A 257 7.84 9.81 1.95
CA ILE A 257 7.84 10.81 3.02
C ILE A 257 6.71 10.51 3.99
N GLU A 258 7.01 10.60 5.29
CA GLU A 258 6.03 10.55 6.37
C GLU A 258 6.27 11.72 7.31
N ILE A 259 5.22 12.20 8.00
CA ILE A 259 5.34 13.28 8.98
C ILE A 259 5.22 12.72 10.40
N ASN A 260 6.01 13.26 11.31
CA ASN A 260 5.94 12.86 12.72
C ASN A 260 4.78 13.56 13.46
N GLU A 261 4.64 13.27 14.75
CA GLU A 261 3.61 13.85 15.64
C GLU A 261 3.67 15.39 15.78
N HIS A 262 4.76 15.98 15.30
CA HIS A 262 4.95 17.45 15.28
C HIS A 262 4.76 18.05 13.88
N GLY A 263 4.35 17.26 12.88
CA GLY A 263 4.17 17.68 11.50
C GLY A 263 5.47 17.85 10.69
N LEU A 264 6.62 17.40 11.23
CA LEU A 264 7.89 17.50 10.53
C LEU A 264 8.07 16.31 9.57
N PRO A 265 8.51 16.56 8.33
CA PRO A 265 8.67 15.52 7.32
C PRO A 265 9.99 14.75 7.47
N PHE A 266 9.92 13.44 7.28
CA PHE A 266 11.04 12.51 7.24
C PHE A 266 10.93 11.61 6.01
N ASN A 267 12.05 11.37 5.34
CA ASN A 267 12.09 10.29 4.35
C ASN A 267 12.22 8.95 5.06
N THR A 268 11.38 8.01 4.65
CA THR A 268 11.39 6.62 5.10
C THR A 268 11.82 5.72 3.95
N VAL A 269 12.77 4.83 4.20
CA VAL A 269 13.37 3.96 3.18
C VAL A 269 13.48 2.55 3.73
N SER A 270 12.87 1.59 3.06
CA SER A 270 12.93 0.18 3.45
C SER A 270 14.30 -0.41 3.12
N LEU A 271 14.89 -1.09 4.10
CA LEU A 271 16.16 -1.79 3.96
C LEU A 271 15.91 -3.27 3.69
N LEU A 272 16.48 -3.78 2.62
CA LEU A 272 16.26 -5.12 2.14
C LEU A 272 17.55 -5.93 2.09
N LYS A 273 17.41 -7.25 2.21
CA LYS A 273 18.46 -8.22 1.96
C LYS A 273 17.90 -9.39 1.16
N ASN A 274 18.62 -9.83 0.15
CA ASN A 274 18.24 -11.04 -0.56
C ASN A 274 18.44 -12.28 0.33
N ASN A 275 17.41 -13.10 0.40
CA ASN A 275 17.38 -14.28 1.28
C ASN A 275 17.83 -15.56 0.56
N ILE A 276 17.71 -15.60 -0.77
CA ILE A 276 18.03 -16.77 -1.61
C ILE A 276 18.95 -16.31 -2.76
N GLY A 277 20.25 -16.43 -2.57
CA GLY A 277 21.21 -15.96 -3.56
C GLY A 277 21.03 -14.48 -3.88
N TRP A 278 20.66 -14.16 -5.13
CA TRP A 278 20.36 -12.81 -5.60
C TRP A 278 18.87 -12.48 -5.61
N SER A 279 18.04 -13.34 -5.07
CA SER A 279 16.59 -13.28 -5.16
C SER A 279 15.94 -13.34 -3.79
N ALA A 280 14.60 -13.21 -3.78
CA ALA A 280 13.75 -13.25 -2.61
C ALA A 280 14.16 -12.17 -1.58
N PRO A 281 14.10 -10.88 -1.94
CA PRO A 281 14.42 -9.80 -1.02
C PRO A 281 13.44 -9.80 0.15
N LYS A 282 14.00 -9.69 1.36
CA LYS A 282 13.27 -9.62 2.62
C LYS A 282 13.59 -8.30 3.31
N VAL A 283 12.57 -7.69 3.91
CA VAL A 283 12.73 -6.48 4.73
C VAL A 283 13.51 -6.82 6.00
N THR A 284 14.53 -6.04 6.31
CA THR A 284 15.38 -6.21 7.49
C THR A 284 15.26 -5.05 8.48
N GLY A 285 14.69 -3.94 8.06
CA GLY A 285 14.52 -2.72 8.82
C GLY A 285 14.30 -1.53 7.90
N MET A 286 14.59 -0.35 8.40
CA MET A 286 14.45 0.88 7.63
C MET A 286 15.51 1.92 7.99
N ALA A 287 15.69 2.89 7.08
CA ALA A 287 16.39 4.14 7.34
C ALA A 287 15.38 5.28 7.34
N ILE A 288 15.46 6.14 8.33
CA ILE A 288 14.66 7.35 8.47
C ILE A 288 15.61 8.53 8.36
N VAL A 289 15.33 9.45 7.46
CA VAL A 289 16.17 10.62 7.20
C VAL A 289 15.39 11.89 7.47
N ASP A 290 15.87 12.72 8.36
CA ASP A 290 15.34 14.08 8.48
C ASP A 290 15.63 14.84 7.18
N VAL A 291 14.59 15.21 6.45
CA VAL A 291 14.72 15.83 5.12
C VAL A 291 15.44 17.18 5.15
N GLN A 292 15.51 17.83 6.31
CA GLN A 292 16.12 19.14 6.47
C GLN A 292 17.59 19.05 6.90
N SER A 293 17.88 18.24 7.93
CA SER A 293 19.25 18.13 8.50
C SER A 293 20.07 17.02 7.86
N GLY A 294 19.44 16.02 7.24
CA GLY A 294 20.09 14.82 6.74
C GLY A 294 20.48 13.82 7.83
N GLU A 295 20.01 14.00 9.06
CA GLU A 295 20.26 13.03 10.14
C GLU A 295 19.61 11.70 9.79
N ILE A 296 20.38 10.61 9.90
CA ILE A 296 19.96 9.26 9.53
C ILE A 296 19.77 8.43 10.79
N THR A 297 18.57 7.92 11.00
CA THR A 297 18.28 6.90 12.00
C THR A 297 18.01 5.57 11.33
N ARG A 298 18.71 4.50 11.74
CA ARG A 298 18.45 3.13 11.28
C ARG A 298 17.75 2.36 12.38
N THR A 299 16.73 1.61 12.03
CA THR A 299 15.94 0.86 13.00
C THR A 299 15.53 -0.49 12.44
N GLY A 300 15.36 -1.47 13.31
CA GLY A 300 14.65 -2.71 12.99
C GLY A 300 13.16 -2.46 12.78
N ILE A 301 12.46 -3.50 12.33
CA ILE A 301 11.02 -3.43 12.07
C ILE A 301 10.25 -3.10 13.36
N GLU A 302 10.60 -3.76 14.46
CA GLU A 302 9.91 -3.64 15.76
C GLU A 302 10.21 -2.30 16.45
N ASP A 303 11.40 -1.75 16.23
CA ASP A 303 11.88 -0.52 16.87
C ASP A 303 11.54 0.75 16.08
N ALA A 304 10.83 0.64 14.94
CA ALA A 304 10.47 1.77 14.12
C ALA A 304 9.55 2.74 14.89
N PRO A 305 9.77 4.08 14.79
CA PRO A 305 8.95 5.07 15.44
C PRO A 305 7.46 4.93 15.10
N ALA A 306 6.57 5.34 16.02
CA ALA A 306 5.13 5.16 15.87
C ALA A 306 4.54 5.91 14.67
N PHE A 307 5.17 6.99 14.21
CA PHE A 307 4.68 7.74 13.05
C PHE A 307 4.93 7.03 11.71
N VAL A 308 5.85 6.04 11.67
CA VAL A 308 6.12 5.27 10.47
C VAL A 308 5.03 4.23 10.26
N ASN A 309 4.35 4.33 9.15
CA ASN A 309 3.23 3.43 8.84
C ASN A 309 3.60 2.37 7.80
N ARG A 310 4.63 2.62 6.99
CA ARG A 310 5.01 1.73 5.90
C ARG A 310 6.48 1.32 5.99
N ILE A 311 6.72 0.04 6.28
CA ILE A 311 8.06 -0.57 6.35
C ILE A 311 8.21 -1.63 5.25
N TYR A 312 7.12 -2.29 4.87
CA TYR A 312 7.11 -3.29 3.81
C TYR A 312 6.69 -2.65 2.48
N PRO A 313 7.59 -2.62 1.48
CA PRO A 313 7.25 -2.13 0.14
C PRO A 313 6.17 -2.99 -0.51
N GLU A 314 5.23 -2.34 -1.20
CA GLU A 314 4.18 -3.03 -1.94
C GLU A 314 4.74 -4.07 -2.91
N ARG A 315 5.78 -3.71 -3.67
CA ARG A 315 6.45 -4.60 -4.62
C ARG A 315 6.96 -5.89 -3.97
N ILE A 316 7.47 -5.81 -2.74
CA ILE A 316 7.97 -6.98 -2.00
C ILE A 316 6.80 -7.87 -1.60
N ILE A 317 5.73 -7.29 -1.07
CA ILE A 317 4.52 -8.04 -0.68
C ILE A 317 3.87 -8.70 -1.90
N LYS A 318 3.75 -8.00 -3.04
CA LYS A 318 3.24 -8.56 -4.30
C LYS A 318 4.03 -9.80 -4.74
N ASN A 319 5.35 -9.71 -4.70
CA ASN A 319 6.22 -10.85 -5.03
C ASN A 319 6.00 -12.02 -4.07
N HIS A 320 5.93 -11.75 -2.77
CA HIS A 320 5.73 -12.80 -1.76
C HIS A 320 4.35 -13.47 -1.91
N ILE A 321 3.28 -12.71 -2.15
CA ILE A 321 1.94 -13.25 -2.44
C ILE A 321 1.98 -14.12 -3.70
N SER A 322 2.66 -13.65 -4.75
CA SER A 322 2.80 -14.40 -6.01
C SER A 322 3.52 -15.73 -5.79
N TRP A 323 4.64 -15.75 -5.07
CA TRP A 323 5.39 -16.97 -4.78
C TRP A 323 4.60 -17.93 -3.87
N TRP A 324 3.90 -17.40 -2.87
CA TRP A 324 3.01 -18.20 -2.03
C TRP A 324 1.94 -18.92 -2.86
N GLY A 325 1.32 -18.21 -3.80
CA GLY A 325 0.28 -18.78 -4.65
C GLY A 325 0.80 -19.67 -5.76
N GLU A 326 2.01 -19.39 -6.28
CA GLU A 326 2.58 -20.12 -7.42
C GLU A 326 3.24 -21.45 -7.01
N TYR A 327 4.01 -21.45 -5.90
CA TYR A 327 4.83 -22.60 -5.53
C TYR A 327 4.19 -23.57 -4.55
N VAL A 328 2.86 -23.67 -4.52
CA VAL A 328 2.08 -24.55 -3.60
C VAL A 328 2.56 -26.01 -3.66
N HIS A 329 2.86 -26.53 -4.86
CA HIS A 329 3.37 -27.89 -5.07
C HIS A 329 4.81 -27.90 -5.61
N GLY A 330 5.61 -26.90 -5.26
CA GLY A 330 6.97 -26.74 -5.73
C GLY A 330 7.06 -26.08 -7.11
N TRP A 331 8.27 -26.07 -7.69
CA TRP A 331 8.53 -25.39 -8.96
C TRP A 331 7.88 -26.08 -10.17
N ILE A 332 7.81 -27.43 -10.17
CA ILE A 332 7.18 -28.21 -11.25
C ILE A 332 5.74 -28.52 -10.87
N ASN A 333 4.80 -27.70 -11.35
CA ASN A 333 3.37 -27.94 -11.25
C ASN A 333 2.73 -27.85 -12.64
N LEU A 334 2.82 -28.93 -13.40
CA LEU A 334 2.39 -28.99 -14.80
C LEU A 334 0.87 -28.85 -14.99
N THR A 335 0.09 -29.04 -13.94
CA THR A 335 -1.38 -29.01 -14.00
C THR A 335 -1.97 -27.75 -13.40
N ASP A 336 -1.13 -26.81 -12.94
CA ASP A 336 -1.53 -25.61 -12.19
C ASP A 336 -2.45 -25.91 -10.98
N LYS A 337 -2.31 -27.13 -10.44
CA LYS A 337 -3.16 -27.58 -9.34
C LYS A 337 -2.94 -26.71 -8.11
N ASP A 338 -4.04 -26.21 -7.54
CA ASP A 338 -4.08 -25.38 -6.34
C ASP A 338 -3.29 -24.05 -6.42
N ARG A 339 -2.79 -23.68 -7.61
CA ARG A 339 -2.11 -22.40 -7.82
C ARG A 339 -3.12 -21.25 -7.65
N LYS A 340 -2.66 -20.23 -6.95
CA LYS A 340 -3.42 -19.02 -6.66
C LYS A 340 -2.66 -17.79 -7.15
N LYS A 341 -3.35 -16.69 -7.36
CA LYS A 341 -2.76 -15.39 -7.68
C LYS A 341 -3.64 -14.26 -7.18
N ALA A 342 -3.07 -13.07 -7.04
CA ALA A 342 -3.83 -11.86 -6.77
C ALA A 342 -4.85 -11.57 -7.88
N THR A 343 -5.96 -10.90 -7.54
CA THR A 343 -7.00 -10.48 -8.49
C THR A 343 -6.51 -9.34 -9.36
N GLU A 344 -5.80 -8.38 -8.77
CA GLU A 344 -5.27 -7.19 -9.43
C GLU A 344 -3.73 -7.18 -9.44
N GLU A 345 -3.16 -6.34 -10.31
CA GLU A 345 -1.72 -6.15 -10.39
C GLU A 345 -1.18 -5.31 -9.23
N ASP A 346 -1.91 -4.29 -8.79
CA ASP A 346 -1.57 -3.42 -7.67
C ASP A 346 -2.34 -3.80 -6.41
N LEU A 347 -1.74 -3.51 -5.25
CA LEU A 347 -2.36 -3.77 -3.95
C LEU A 347 -3.03 -2.50 -3.45
N GLU A 348 -4.29 -2.62 -3.06
CA GLU A 348 -4.99 -1.51 -2.45
C GLU A 348 -4.55 -1.30 -1.00
N VAL A 349 -4.48 -0.04 -0.56
CA VAL A 349 -4.19 0.30 0.83
C VAL A 349 -5.50 0.58 1.56
N VAL A 350 -5.79 -0.24 2.56
CA VAL A 350 -6.98 -0.09 3.40
C VAL A 350 -6.58 0.20 4.85
N TYR A 351 -7.34 1.07 5.49
CA TYR A 351 -7.16 1.41 6.90
C TYR A 351 -8.01 0.50 7.79
N SER A 352 -7.42 -0.01 8.86
CA SER A 352 -8.13 -0.75 9.91
C SER A 352 -7.41 -0.59 11.25
N ASN A 353 -8.14 -0.16 12.29
CA ASN A 353 -7.69 -0.11 13.68
C ASN A 353 -6.33 0.58 13.93
N GLY A 354 -6.09 1.72 13.29
CA GLY A 354 -4.85 2.48 13.47
C GLY A 354 -3.70 2.08 12.54
N ASP A 355 -3.85 0.98 11.79
CA ASP A 355 -2.85 0.46 10.86
C ASP A 355 -3.34 0.51 9.40
N ASN A 356 -2.38 0.57 8.49
CA ASN A 356 -2.60 0.35 7.07
C ASN A 356 -2.34 -1.12 6.70
N TYR A 357 -3.15 -1.64 5.79
CA TYR A 357 -3.00 -2.97 5.24
C TYR A 357 -2.98 -2.91 3.72
N TYR A 358 -2.11 -3.67 3.09
CA TYR A 358 -2.26 -4.02 1.69
C TYR A 358 -3.37 -5.06 1.57
N TYR A 359 -4.29 -4.83 0.67
CA TYR A 359 -5.40 -5.71 0.36
C TYR A 359 -5.31 -6.21 -1.08
N THR A 360 -5.67 -7.46 -1.32
CA THR A 360 -5.99 -8.00 -2.64
C THR A 360 -6.91 -9.21 -2.52
N GLY A 361 -7.80 -9.37 -3.48
CA GLY A 361 -8.51 -10.63 -3.68
C GLY A 361 -7.55 -11.72 -4.16
N ILE A 362 -7.82 -12.96 -3.81
CA ILE A 362 -7.05 -14.13 -4.29
C ILE A 362 -7.94 -15.00 -5.16
N LYS A 363 -7.50 -15.31 -6.37
CA LYS A 363 -8.20 -16.16 -7.33
C LYS A 363 -7.38 -17.40 -7.72
N SER A 364 -8.05 -18.43 -8.23
CA SER A 364 -7.35 -19.56 -8.85
C SER A 364 -6.58 -19.08 -10.07
N TRP A 365 -5.44 -19.72 -10.35
CA TRP A 365 -4.54 -19.38 -11.47
C TRP A 365 -5.28 -19.25 -12.81
N ASN A 366 -6.21 -20.16 -13.08
CA ASN A 366 -6.98 -20.23 -14.32
C ASN A 366 -8.36 -19.52 -14.25
N SER A 367 -8.75 -18.95 -13.11
CA SER A 367 -10.03 -18.25 -12.95
C SER A 367 -9.98 -16.84 -13.54
N LYS A 368 -11.13 -16.40 -14.10
CA LYS A 368 -11.27 -15.04 -14.68
C LYS A 368 -12.11 -14.08 -13.84
N GLY A 369 -12.84 -14.55 -12.83
CA GLY A 369 -13.82 -13.65 -12.21
C GLY A 369 -14.04 -13.84 -10.71
N SER A 370 -14.10 -15.07 -10.17
CA SER A 370 -14.40 -15.26 -8.74
C SER A 370 -13.15 -15.31 -7.88
N THR A 371 -13.21 -14.74 -6.69
CA THR A 371 -12.17 -14.88 -5.68
C THR A 371 -12.35 -16.17 -4.89
N LEU A 372 -11.24 -16.77 -4.46
CA LEU A 372 -11.17 -17.87 -3.49
C LEU A 372 -11.11 -17.36 -2.06
N GLY A 373 -10.65 -16.12 -1.88
CA GLY A 373 -10.47 -15.49 -0.60
C GLY A 373 -9.91 -14.09 -0.71
N MET A 374 -9.62 -13.50 0.44
CA MET A 374 -9.13 -12.14 0.61
C MET A 374 -7.84 -12.17 1.42
N MET A 375 -6.85 -11.39 1.01
CA MET A 375 -5.58 -11.28 1.71
C MET A 375 -5.34 -9.86 2.18
N PHE A 376 -4.93 -9.74 3.43
CA PHE A 376 -4.55 -8.49 4.07
C PHE A 376 -3.13 -8.65 4.60
N THR A 377 -2.26 -7.70 4.31
CA THR A 377 -0.90 -7.68 4.83
C THR A 377 -0.64 -6.34 5.52
N ASN A 378 -0.34 -6.37 6.80
CA ASN A 378 0.00 -5.16 7.54
C ASN A 378 1.25 -4.49 6.95
N THR A 379 1.16 -3.22 6.57
CA THR A 379 2.23 -2.49 5.87
C THR A 379 3.46 -2.24 6.76
N ARG A 380 3.27 -2.27 8.08
CA ARG A 380 4.33 -2.05 9.07
C ARG A 380 5.02 -3.34 9.53
N THR A 381 4.24 -4.39 9.83
CA THR A 381 4.77 -5.64 10.40
C THR A 381 5.02 -6.74 9.36
N GLY A 382 4.40 -6.65 8.19
CA GLY A 382 4.42 -7.69 7.18
C GLY A 382 3.59 -8.92 7.53
N GLN A 383 2.84 -8.91 8.64
CA GLN A 383 1.93 -10.00 8.99
C GLN A 383 0.79 -10.05 7.98
N ALA A 384 0.52 -11.24 7.45
CA ALA A 384 -0.50 -11.44 6.45
C ALA A 384 -1.60 -12.39 6.94
N PHE A 385 -2.86 -12.05 6.64
CA PHE A 385 -4.05 -12.85 6.93
C PHE A 385 -4.73 -13.23 5.61
N TYR A 386 -4.97 -14.49 5.41
CA TYR A 386 -5.72 -14.99 4.27
C TYR A 386 -7.04 -15.62 4.73
N TYR A 387 -8.15 -15.02 4.33
CA TYR A 387 -9.51 -15.50 4.64
C TYR A 387 -10.05 -16.29 3.46
N GLU A 388 -10.29 -17.59 3.66
CA GLU A 388 -10.89 -18.45 2.63
C GLU A 388 -12.40 -18.21 2.54
N ARG A 389 -12.79 -17.30 1.66
CA ARG A 389 -14.19 -16.99 1.42
C ARG A 389 -14.41 -16.62 -0.05
N THR A 390 -15.15 -17.46 -0.77
CA THR A 390 -15.50 -17.20 -2.16
C THR A 390 -16.34 -15.93 -2.28
N GLY A 391 -15.99 -15.09 -3.24
CA GLY A 391 -16.66 -13.83 -3.47
C GLY A 391 -16.47 -13.32 -4.88
N ILE A 392 -16.73 -12.03 -5.06
CA ILE A 392 -16.46 -11.27 -6.27
C ILE A 392 -15.10 -10.56 -6.13
N ASN A 393 -14.51 -10.14 -7.23
CA ASN A 393 -13.31 -9.31 -7.22
C ASN A 393 -13.68 -7.81 -7.29
N GLU A 394 -12.66 -6.97 -7.20
CA GLU A 394 -12.73 -5.51 -7.26
C GLU A 394 -13.44 -5.05 -8.54
N ASN A 395 -13.02 -5.55 -9.70
CA ASN A 395 -13.59 -5.23 -11.01
C ASN A 395 -15.09 -5.58 -11.10
N ASP A 396 -15.50 -6.74 -10.57
CA ASP A 396 -16.91 -7.13 -10.53
C ASP A 396 -17.74 -6.16 -9.65
N ALA A 397 -17.16 -5.68 -8.54
CA ALA A 397 -17.78 -4.71 -7.66
C ALA A 397 -17.92 -3.33 -8.33
N GLU A 398 -16.86 -2.87 -8.98
CA GLU A 398 -16.86 -1.63 -9.77
C GLU A 398 -17.89 -1.67 -10.88
N HIS A 399 -17.95 -2.76 -11.63
CA HIS A 399 -18.96 -2.96 -12.66
C HIS A 399 -20.40 -2.97 -12.08
N ALA A 400 -20.58 -3.54 -10.89
CA ALA A 400 -21.88 -3.55 -10.22
C ALA A 400 -22.31 -2.14 -9.80
N ILE A 401 -21.39 -1.35 -9.20
CA ILE A 401 -21.62 0.05 -8.84
C ILE A 401 -21.87 0.88 -10.10
N ALA A 402 -21.03 0.74 -11.13
CA ALA A 402 -21.16 1.46 -12.41
C ALA A 402 -22.48 1.16 -13.16
N SER A 403 -23.05 -0.01 -12.91
CA SER A 403 -24.32 -0.43 -13.53
C SER A 403 -25.56 0.08 -12.77
N HIS A 404 -25.38 0.72 -11.61
CA HIS A 404 -26.48 1.26 -10.84
C HIS A 404 -27.19 2.41 -11.56
N ASP A 405 -28.52 2.49 -11.44
CA ASP A 405 -29.35 3.43 -12.24
C ASP A 405 -28.94 4.90 -12.09
N LEU A 406 -28.45 5.33 -10.91
CA LEU A 406 -28.04 6.71 -10.66
C LEU A 406 -26.78 7.13 -11.43
N VAL A 407 -25.88 6.22 -11.74
CA VAL A 407 -24.54 6.53 -12.28
C VAL A 407 -24.29 5.94 -13.67
N ARG A 408 -25.02 4.88 -14.04
CA ARG A 408 -24.82 4.11 -15.27
C ARG A 408 -24.76 4.98 -16.53
N ASP A 409 -25.71 5.88 -16.71
CA ASP A 409 -25.74 6.71 -17.90
C ASP A 409 -24.61 7.74 -17.93
N GLY A 410 -24.26 8.29 -16.77
CA GLY A 410 -23.11 9.19 -16.64
C GLY A 410 -21.78 8.53 -16.96
N ILE A 411 -21.56 7.31 -16.48
CA ILE A 411 -20.35 6.52 -16.78
C ILE A 411 -20.31 6.15 -18.26
N ARG A 412 -21.41 5.68 -18.83
CA ARG A 412 -21.50 5.34 -20.25
C ARG A 412 -21.22 6.54 -21.18
N LEU A 413 -21.60 7.74 -20.76
CA LEU A 413 -21.39 8.98 -21.51
C LEU A 413 -20.07 9.67 -21.17
N ASN A 414 -19.20 9.06 -20.36
CA ASN A 414 -17.94 9.61 -19.85
C ASN A 414 -18.09 10.98 -19.16
N THR A 415 -19.24 11.24 -18.53
CA THR A 415 -19.47 12.42 -17.67
C THR A 415 -19.22 12.12 -16.21
N LEU A 416 -19.15 10.84 -15.85
CA LEU A 416 -18.77 10.32 -14.55
C LEU A 416 -17.66 9.30 -14.72
N SER A 417 -16.76 9.21 -13.74
CA SER A 417 -15.75 8.16 -13.57
C SER A 417 -15.85 7.55 -12.20
N LEU A 418 -15.49 6.28 -12.09
CA LEU A 418 -15.42 5.54 -10.85
C LEU A 418 -13.96 5.50 -10.40
N ASN A 419 -13.69 5.75 -9.12
CA ASN A 419 -12.40 5.47 -8.52
C ASN A 419 -12.30 3.97 -8.18
N ASP A 420 -11.07 3.49 -8.00
CA ASP A 420 -10.80 2.10 -7.62
C ASP A 420 -11.58 1.70 -6.37
N ALA A 421 -12.05 0.46 -6.36
CA ALA A 421 -12.86 -0.06 -5.26
C ALA A 421 -11.98 -0.46 -4.08
N LEU A 422 -12.12 0.25 -2.96
CA LEU A 422 -11.46 -0.05 -1.70
C LEU A 422 -12.28 -1.04 -0.87
N PHE A 423 -11.58 -1.90 -0.16
CA PHE A 423 -12.22 -2.93 0.66
C PHE A 423 -12.41 -2.46 2.12
N TYR A 424 -13.59 -2.70 2.69
CA TYR A 424 -13.91 -2.37 4.07
C TYR A 424 -14.76 -3.46 4.75
N ASN A 425 -14.66 -3.50 6.07
CA ASN A 425 -15.60 -4.22 6.91
C ASN A 425 -16.75 -3.27 7.28
N ILE A 426 -17.91 -3.45 6.67
CA ILE A 426 -19.13 -2.71 6.98
C ILE A 426 -20.07 -3.63 7.77
N GLU A 427 -20.17 -3.39 9.06
CA GLU A 427 -21.03 -4.16 9.97
C GLU A 427 -20.85 -5.69 9.90
N GLY A 428 -19.59 -6.14 9.80
CA GLY A 428 -19.25 -7.57 9.67
C GLY A 428 -19.39 -8.12 8.25
N ILE A 429 -19.71 -7.26 7.27
CA ILE A 429 -19.89 -7.65 5.89
C ILE A 429 -18.67 -7.18 5.09
N PRO A 430 -17.92 -8.10 4.46
CA PRO A 430 -16.89 -7.75 3.49
C PRO A 430 -17.49 -6.95 2.34
N THR A 431 -17.06 -5.71 2.16
CA THR A 431 -17.72 -4.73 1.30
C THR A 431 -16.70 -3.93 0.51
N TYR A 432 -16.91 -3.81 -0.78
CA TYR A 432 -16.19 -2.86 -1.63
C TYR A 432 -16.89 -1.50 -1.62
N PHE A 433 -16.10 -0.47 -1.52
CA PHE A 433 -16.52 0.92 -1.54
C PHE A 433 -15.79 1.66 -2.64
N SER A 434 -16.50 2.47 -3.42
CA SER A 434 -15.90 3.34 -4.42
C SER A 434 -16.60 4.69 -4.46
N THR A 435 -15.87 5.72 -4.85
CA THR A 435 -16.41 7.05 -5.10
C THR A 435 -16.58 7.29 -6.59
N VAL A 436 -17.67 7.98 -6.95
CA VAL A 436 -17.95 8.37 -8.33
C VAL A 436 -17.80 9.88 -8.46
N ILE A 437 -16.88 10.30 -9.32
CA ILE A 437 -16.55 11.72 -9.57
C ILE A 437 -17.06 12.15 -10.95
N ALA A 438 -17.32 13.45 -11.13
CA ALA A 438 -17.56 13.99 -12.46
C ALA A 438 -16.23 14.14 -13.21
N THR A 439 -16.21 13.84 -14.50
CA THR A 439 -14.98 13.78 -15.33
C THR A 439 -14.13 15.06 -15.28
N ASN A 440 -14.72 16.20 -14.95
CA ASN A 440 -14.00 17.49 -14.84
C ASN A 440 -13.96 18.02 -13.38
N ASP A 441 -14.25 17.17 -12.42
CA ASP A 441 -14.31 17.52 -11.01
C ASP A 441 -13.37 16.57 -10.24
N VAL A 442 -13.01 16.92 -9.02
CA VAL A 442 -12.24 16.10 -8.10
C VAL A 442 -13.05 15.71 -6.85
N MET A 443 -14.24 16.32 -6.70
CA MET A 443 -15.13 16.04 -5.58
C MET A 443 -16.04 14.85 -5.88
N PRO A 444 -16.19 13.90 -4.95
CA PRO A 444 -17.13 12.80 -5.08
C PRO A 444 -18.56 13.32 -5.26
N LYS A 445 -19.23 12.83 -6.30
CA LYS A 445 -20.63 13.14 -6.59
C LYS A 445 -21.58 12.07 -6.07
N TYR A 446 -21.12 10.83 -6.08
CA TYR A 446 -21.84 9.69 -5.51
C TYR A 446 -20.87 8.78 -4.78
N TYR A 447 -21.43 7.99 -3.87
CA TYR A 447 -20.75 6.96 -3.10
C TYR A 447 -21.40 5.62 -3.41
N GLY A 448 -20.59 4.58 -3.66
CA GLY A 448 -21.07 3.25 -4.00
C GLY A 448 -20.52 2.18 -3.07
N PHE A 449 -21.38 1.30 -2.61
CA PHE A 449 -21.05 0.11 -1.84
C PHE A 449 -21.52 -1.14 -2.59
N CYS A 450 -20.66 -2.18 -2.61
CA CYS A 450 -21.00 -3.47 -3.17
C CYS A 450 -20.50 -4.59 -2.27
N SER A 451 -21.34 -5.57 -1.96
CA SER A 451 -20.91 -6.71 -1.15
C SER A 451 -19.86 -7.53 -1.89
N ALA A 452 -18.73 -7.78 -1.24
CA ALA A 452 -17.68 -8.66 -1.76
C ALA A 452 -18.15 -10.13 -1.93
N LEU A 453 -19.30 -10.48 -1.38
CA LEU A 453 -19.88 -11.81 -1.45
C LEU A 453 -20.93 -11.97 -2.55
N ASN A 454 -21.59 -10.85 -2.94
CA ASN A 454 -22.69 -10.90 -3.89
C ASN A 454 -22.85 -9.54 -4.61
N LYS A 455 -22.51 -9.50 -5.90
CA LYS A 455 -22.62 -8.31 -6.75
C LYS A 455 -24.03 -7.74 -6.95
N GLN A 456 -25.08 -8.45 -6.52
CA GLN A 456 -26.44 -7.93 -6.58
C GLN A 456 -26.78 -7.02 -5.39
N ILE A 457 -25.94 -7.03 -4.36
CA ILE A 457 -26.10 -6.19 -3.18
C ILE A 457 -25.26 -4.94 -3.37
N VAL A 458 -25.90 -3.90 -3.89
CA VAL A 458 -25.28 -2.61 -4.23
C VAL A 458 -26.15 -1.49 -3.69
N GLY A 459 -25.51 -0.46 -3.12
CA GLY A 459 -26.14 0.80 -2.75
C GLY A 459 -25.34 1.97 -3.32
N VAL A 460 -25.99 2.93 -3.99
CA VAL A 460 -25.34 4.12 -4.56
C VAL A 460 -26.19 5.36 -4.27
N ALA A 461 -25.61 6.37 -3.63
CA ALA A 461 -26.32 7.60 -3.32
C ALA A 461 -25.40 8.84 -3.36
N PRO A 462 -25.94 10.08 -3.35
CA PRO A 462 -25.16 11.31 -3.31
C PRO A 462 -24.44 11.55 -1.98
N SER A 463 -24.91 10.97 -0.89
CA SER A 463 -24.24 11.03 0.43
C SER A 463 -23.80 9.64 0.86
N LEU A 464 -22.76 9.59 1.71
CA LEU A 464 -22.20 8.34 2.20
C LEU A 464 -23.21 7.58 3.07
N GLU A 465 -23.94 8.30 3.91
CA GLU A 465 -24.95 7.76 4.82
C GLU A 465 -26.12 7.14 4.05
N GLU A 466 -26.59 7.82 3.02
CA GLU A 466 -27.67 7.29 2.15
C GLU A 466 -27.20 6.07 1.36
N ALA A 467 -25.95 6.08 0.86
CA ALA A 467 -25.40 4.95 0.11
C ALA A 467 -25.26 3.69 0.99
N VAL A 468 -24.78 3.83 2.23
CA VAL A 468 -24.74 2.72 3.20
C VAL A 468 -26.14 2.25 3.54
N ALA A 469 -27.09 3.16 3.76
CA ALA A 469 -28.48 2.79 4.08
C ALA A 469 -29.13 1.99 2.94
N GLU A 470 -28.93 2.41 1.69
CA GLU A 470 -29.41 1.67 0.51
C GLU A 470 -28.74 0.30 0.40
N TYR A 471 -27.42 0.24 0.59
CA TYR A 471 -26.64 -0.99 0.58
C TYR A 471 -27.14 -1.98 1.64
N MET A 472 -27.31 -1.54 2.89
CA MET A 472 -27.79 -2.38 3.98
C MET A 472 -29.23 -2.84 3.77
N LYS A 473 -30.09 -1.97 3.25
CA LYS A 473 -31.46 -2.37 2.85
C LYS A 473 -31.42 -3.50 1.83
N LYS A 474 -30.59 -3.38 0.79
CA LYS A 474 -30.44 -4.39 -0.25
C LYS A 474 -29.88 -5.71 0.28
N TYR A 475 -28.89 -5.61 1.19
CA TYR A 475 -28.34 -6.78 1.87
C TYR A 475 -29.42 -7.55 2.62
N LEU A 476 -30.24 -6.86 3.39
CA LEU A 476 -31.33 -7.48 4.16
C LEU A 476 -32.45 -8.04 3.26
N GLU A 477 -32.80 -7.38 2.16
CA GLU A 477 -33.76 -7.90 1.18
C GLU A 477 -33.29 -9.23 0.55
N VAL A 478 -32.00 -9.36 0.23
CA VAL A 478 -31.45 -10.59 -0.33
C VAL A 478 -31.40 -11.70 0.73
N GLN A 479 -31.01 -11.36 1.95
CA GLN A 479 -31.00 -12.30 3.08
C GLN A 479 -32.42 -12.81 3.40
N SER A 480 -33.41 -11.93 3.43
CA SER A 480 -34.79 -12.32 3.69
C SER A 480 -35.37 -13.23 2.58
N LYS A 481 -34.98 -13.00 1.31
CA LYS A 481 -35.39 -13.86 0.18
C LYS A 481 -34.73 -15.23 0.25
N SER A 482 -33.46 -15.32 0.63
CA SER A 482 -32.78 -16.61 0.81
C SER A 482 -33.31 -17.41 2.00
N GLN A 483 -33.89 -16.74 3.00
CA GLN A 483 -34.62 -17.39 4.11
C GLN A 483 -36.08 -17.75 3.74
N SER A 484 -36.69 -17.09 2.75
CA SER A 484 -38.07 -17.37 2.33
C SER A 484 -38.23 -18.66 1.53
N ASP A 485 -37.12 -19.26 1.05
CA ASP A 485 -37.13 -20.62 0.48
C ASP A 485 -37.21 -21.74 1.53
N ILE A 486 -37.22 -21.38 2.84
CA ILE A 486 -37.54 -22.25 3.95
C ILE A 486 -38.95 -21.85 4.46
N PRO A 487 -39.95 -22.71 4.50
CA PRO A 487 -41.27 -22.36 5.01
C PRO A 487 -41.17 -22.10 6.50
N SER A 488 -41.20 -20.85 6.93
CA SER A 488 -41.14 -20.58 8.37
C SER A 488 -41.78 -19.28 8.84
N GLU A 489 -43.07 -19.32 9.06
CA GLU A 489 -43.65 -18.65 10.22
C GLU A 489 -43.24 -19.32 11.56
N ALA A 490 -42.53 -20.45 11.52
CA ALA A 490 -42.26 -21.34 12.65
C ALA A 490 -41.12 -20.88 13.58
N ASN A 491 -40.22 -19.98 13.16
CA ASN A 491 -39.01 -19.64 13.94
C ASN A 491 -38.89 -18.16 14.34
N LEU A 492 -39.97 -17.38 14.20
CA LEU A 492 -40.00 -16.01 14.69
C LEU A 492 -40.32 -16.04 16.21
N VAL A 493 -39.36 -15.54 17.00
CA VAL A 493 -39.51 -15.39 18.45
C VAL A 493 -39.82 -13.93 18.76
N GLU A 494 -40.81 -13.72 19.63
CA GLU A 494 -41.07 -12.42 20.22
C GLU A 494 -40.41 -12.37 21.59
N GLN A 495 -39.52 -11.40 21.78
CA GLN A 495 -38.82 -11.22 23.07
C GLN A 495 -38.78 -9.75 23.47
N THR A 496 -38.86 -9.51 24.77
CA THR A 496 -38.76 -8.16 25.31
C THR A 496 -37.33 -7.85 25.69
N PHE A 497 -36.82 -6.73 25.22
CA PHE A 497 -35.48 -6.25 25.49
C PHE A 497 -35.48 -4.83 26.04
N THR A 498 -34.41 -4.47 26.75
CA THR A 498 -34.15 -3.10 27.21
C THR A 498 -33.15 -2.45 26.28
N VAL A 499 -33.53 -1.36 25.64
CA VAL A 499 -32.64 -0.62 24.73
C VAL A 499 -31.47 -0.02 25.50
N SER A 500 -30.25 -0.35 25.12
CA SER A 500 -29.03 0.26 25.67
C SER A 500 -28.52 1.38 24.79
N GLU A 501 -28.63 1.22 23.49
CA GLU A 501 -28.14 2.19 22.51
C GLU A 501 -29.05 2.15 21.27
N LYS A 502 -29.25 3.31 20.68
CA LYS A 502 -29.92 3.50 19.39
C LYS A 502 -29.14 4.47 18.54
N VAL A 503 -28.82 4.06 17.34
CA VAL A 503 -28.21 4.91 16.31
C VAL A 503 -29.17 4.96 15.13
N GLN A 504 -29.39 6.14 14.57
CA GLN A 504 -30.16 6.31 13.34
C GLN A 504 -29.18 6.63 12.21
N GLU A 505 -29.24 5.82 11.17
CA GLU A 505 -28.47 6.01 9.94
C GLU A 505 -29.43 6.04 8.74
N GLY A 506 -29.73 7.25 8.27
CA GLY A 506 -30.73 7.45 7.22
C GLY A 506 -32.11 6.92 7.62
N ASN A 507 -32.65 5.98 6.86
CA ASN A 507 -33.94 5.30 7.12
C ASN A 507 -33.82 4.07 8.02
N MET A 508 -32.64 3.73 8.49
CA MET A 508 -32.38 2.55 9.30
C MET A 508 -32.09 2.94 10.73
N TYR A 509 -32.60 2.16 11.66
CA TYR A 509 -32.31 2.26 13.07
C TYR A 509 -31.57 1.02 13.56
N ILE A 510 -30.43 1.24 14.19
CA ILE A 510 -29.61 0.19 14.81
C ILE A 510 -29.84 0.22 16.31
N PHE A 511 -30.12 -0.93 16.89
CA PHE A 511 -30.38 -1.09 18.31
C PHE A 511 -29.38 -2.05 18.94
N ARG A 512 -28.89 -1.67 20.12
CA ARG A 512 -28.25 -2.61 21.04
C ARG A 512 -29.14 -2.78 22.25
N PHE A 513 -29.32 -4.01 22.68
CA PHE A 513 -30.10 -4.33 23.86
C PHE A 513 -29.17 -4.77 24.99
N LYS A 514 -29.56 -4.49 26.24
CA LYS A 514 -28.75 -4.86 27.42
C LYS A 514 -28.58 -6.37 27.55
N GLU A 515 -29.57 -7.11 27.11
CA GLU A 515 -29.68 -8.58 27.26
C GLU A 515 -28.91 -9.35 26.17
N THR A 516 -28.50 -8.71 25.06
CA THR A 516 -27.95 -9.37 23.88
C THR A 516 -26.44 -9.15 23.68
N GLY A 517 -25.78 -8.46 24.62
CA GLY A 517 -24.33 -8.23 24.57
C GLY A 517 -23.89 -7.40 23.36
N THR A 518 -23.06 -7.99 22.49
CA THR A 518 -22.53 -7.32 21.28
C THR A 518 -23.43 -7.46 20.06
N GLN A 519 -24.52 -8.20 20.15
CA GLN A 519 -25.44 -8.43 19.04
C GLN A 519 -26.24 -7.16 18.74
N GLN A 520 -26.35 -6.80 17.46
CA GLN A 520 -27.06 -5.63 17.00
C GLN A 520 -28.33 -6.02 16.26
N PHE A 521 -29.35 -5.19 16.38
CA PHE A 521 -30.66 -5.40 15.76
C PHE A 521 -30.99 -4.19 14.89
N TYR A 522 -31.65 -4.44 13.75
CA TYR A 522 -31.98 -3.41 12.78
C TYR A 522 -33.48 -3.34 12.53
N ALA A 523 -33.98 -2.12 12.35
CA ALA A 523 -35.31 -1.87 11.84
C ALA A 523 -35.30 -0.69 10.87
N PHE A 524 -36.20 -0.71 9.90
CA PHE A 524 -36.44 0.42 9.00
C PHE A 524 -37.54 1.34 9.54
N SER A 525 -37.54 2.61 9.11
CA SER A 525 -38.48 3.63 9.62
C SER A 525 -39.97 3.28 9.41
N ASP A 526 -40.27 2.46 8.43
CA ASP A 526 -41.62 1.96 8.12
C ASP A 526 -42.19 1.01 9.20
N ILE A 527 -41.31 0.44 10.02
CA ILE A 527 -41.69 -0.46 11.12
C ILE A 527 -41.80 0.33 12.45
N LEU A 528 -41.25 1.53 12.49
CA LEU A 528 -41.14 2.36 13.70
C LEU A 528 -42.10 3.53 13.65
N ASN A 529 -43.30 3.35 14.20
CA ASN A 529 -44.34 4.37 14.19
C ASN A 529 -44.12 5.54 15.20
N ASP A 530 -43.19 5.45 16.14
CA ASP A 530 -42.87 6.54 17.09
C ASP A 530 -41.39 6.56 17.50
N VAL A 531 -40.74 7.72 17.33
CA VAL A 531 -39.27 7.90 17.43
C VAL A 531 -38.84 8.62 18.73
N ARG A 532 -39.77 8.98 19.60
CA ARG A 532 -39.51 9.81 20.78
C ARG A 532 -39.32 9.04 22.07
N TRP A 533 -38.29 8.17 22.16
CA TRP A 533 -38.10 7.41 23.41
C TRP A 533 -36.67 7.40 23.94
N LYS A 534 -36.55 7.47 25.25
CA LYS A 534 -35.31 7.26 25.99
C LYS A 534 -35.51 6.02 26.89
N ALA A 535 -34.58 5.08 26.79
CA ALA A 535 -34.48 3.90 27.68
C ALA A 535 -35.80 3.13 27.84
N ALA A 536 -36.45 2.76 26.75
CA ALA A 536 -37.69 1.99 26.75
C ALA A 536 -37.45 0.48 26.70
N LYS A 537 -38.38 -0.29 27.27
CA LYS A 537 -38.51 -1.72 27.00
C LYS A 537 -39.29 -1.90 25.70
N VAL A 538 -38.75 -2.73 24.83
CA VAL A 538 -39.32 -2.99 23.52
C VAL A 538 -39.55 -4.49 23.33
N ARG A 539 -40.65 -4.84 22.68
CA ARG A 539 -40.91 -6.20 22.22
C ARG A 539 -40.44 -6.28 20.78
N VAL A 540 -39.53 -7.20 20.52
CA VAL A 540 -38.90 -7.37 19.20
C VAL A 540 -39.27 -8.75 18.66
N LYS A 541 -39.68 -8.80 17.41
CA LYS A 541 -39.91 -10.02 16.66
C LYS A 541 -38.76 -10.25 15.68
N TYR A 542 -38.05 -11.36 15.85
CA TYR A 542 -36.85 -11.67 15.07
C TYR A 542 -36.64 -13.16 14.91
N ASN A 543 -35.75 -13.59 14.01
CA ASN A 543 -35.38 -14.98 13.86
C ASN A 543 -34.28 -15.37 14.87
N ALA A 544 -34.60 -16.21 15.84
CA ALA A 544 -33.70 -16.62 16.92
C ALA A 544 -32.55 -17.55 16.45
N GLU A 545 -32.68 -18.20 15.30
CA GLU A 545 -31.65 -19.11 14.76
C GLU A 545 -30.57 -18.36 13.96
N SER A 546 -30.69 -17.04 13.82
CA SER A 546 -29.69 -16.23 13.15
C SER A 546 -28.40 -16.17 13.99
N SER A 547 -27.33 -16.78 13.51
CA SER A 547 -25.99 -16.71 14.10
C SER A 547 -25.26 -15.39 13.76
N GLN A 548 -25.93 -14.45 13.09
CA GLN A 548 -25.36 -13.20 12.64
C GLN A 548 -25.25 -12.20 13.78
N LYS A 549 -24.20 -11.39 13.80
CA LYS A 549 -24.04 -10.25 14.73
C LYS A 549 -25.12 -9.19 14.54
N MET A 550 -25.71 -9.13 13.34
CA MET A 550 -26.75 -8.20 12.94
C MET A 550 -28.04 -8.96 12.62
N ILE A 551 -29.12 -8.67 13.35
CA ILE A 551 -30.41 -9.36 13.23
C ILE A 551 -31.48 -8.37 12.77
N LEU A 552 -32.17 -8.69 11.67
CA LEU A 552 -33.31 -7.92 11.20
C LEU A 552 -34.51 -8.11 12.15
N MET A 553 -35.05 -7.03 12.66
CA MET A 553 -36.33 -7.03 13.37
C MET A 553 -37.48 -7.00 12.36
N SER A 554 -38.30 -8.05 12.38
CA SER A 554 -39.52 -8.13 11.58
C SER A 554 -40.73 -7.48 12.24
N GLY A 555 -40.64 -7.18 13.53
CA GLY A 555 -41.65 -6.46 14.31
C GLY A 555 -41.03 -5.75 15.51
N PHE A 556 -41.57 -4.59 15.86
CA PHE A 556 -41.09 -3.77 16.96
C PHE A 556 -42.27 -3.05 17.63
N GLU A 557 -42.38 -3.19 18.93
CA GLU A 557 -43.42 -2.57 19.75
C GLU A 557 -42.79 -1.99 21.02
N ILE A 558 -43.09 -0.74 21.31
CA ILE A 558 -42.68 -0.08 22.56
C ILE A 558 -43.62 -0.51 23.68
N ILE A 559 -43.08 -1.02 24.76
CA ILE A 559 -43.89 -1.51 25.90
C ILE A 559 -43.91 -0.50 27.05
N GLU A 560 -42.76 0.18 27.34
CA GLU A 560 -42.63 1.22 28.37
C GLU A 560 -41.52 2.25 28.03
#